data_4a6e78e3c40cb3582c3ddfeb1a6a4c19
#
_entry.id   4a6e78e3c40cb3582c3ddfeb1a6a4c19
#
_cell.length_a   1.000
_cell.length_b   1.000
_cell.length_c   1.000
_cell.angle_alpha   90.00
_cell.angle_beta   90.00
_cell.angle_gamma   90.00
#
_symmetry.space_group_name_H-M   'P 1'
#
loop_
_entity.id
_entity.type
_entity.pdbx_description
1 polymer ?
#
loop_
_entity_poly.entity_id
_entity_poly.type
_entity_poly.pdbx_seq_one_letter_code
_entity_poly.pdbx_strand_id
1 'polypeptide(L)'
;MTTTLIQSTLNLPLLARGKVRDIYDLGDNLLIVATDRISAFDVVLPTGIPDKGLVLTQLSAFWFELTGDIVPNHFLQVVDSPRVPGIDADLPRELIGRSMLVRKAGRIDVECVVRGYITGSGWKDYQRSGEVSGIALPPNLKESQELFEPIFTPTTKAETGHDLPITYQRVAELAGERGANAVRLRSLAIYRYGRDYARERGIIIADTKFEFAWLRSEAESASGGDDEVILIDECLTPDSSRFWPADKYKSGGPQPSFDKQYVRDYLEDIAWNKAPPAPELPPEVVERTAEKYREAFQRLTGRELIRG
;
A
#
# COMPACT_ATOMS: atom_id res chain seq x y z
N MET A 1 11.79 25.06 2.75
CA MET A 1 11.62 23.71 3.29
C MET A 1 10.14 23.38 3.23
N THR A 2 9.75 22.29 2.60
CA THR A 2 8.35 21.85 2.55
C THR A 2 7.96 21.40 3.95
N THR A 3 6.92 22.00 4.54
CA THR A 3 6.44 21.62 5.88
C THR A 3 5.83 20.21 5.80
N THR A 4 6.30 19.29 6.65
CA THR A 4 5.76 17.93 6.74
C THR A 4 4.41 17.93 7.46
N LEU A 5 3.42 17.24 6.93
CA LEU A 5 2.13 17.02 7.57
C LEU A 5 2.16 15.72 8.38
N ILE A 6 2.26 15.81 9.69
CA ILE A 6 2.26 14.64 10.58
C ILE A 6 0.84 14.24 10.98
N GLN A 7 -0.08 15.17 11.05
CA GLN A 7 -1.46 14.93 11.42
C GLN A 7 -2.35 15.97 10.76
N SER A 8 -3.48 15.53 10.21
CA SER A 8 -4.51 16.44 9.75
C SER A 8 -5.52 16.74 10.86
N THR A 9 -6.09 17.95 10.81
CA THR A 9 -7.18 18.35 11.72
C THR A 9 -8.23 19.06 10.89
N LEU A 10 -9.39 18.43 10.74
CA LEU A 10 -10.56 18.95 10.02
C LEU A 10 -11.77 18.94 10.96
N ASN A 11 -12.69 19.88 10.73
CA ASN A 11 -14.00 19.85 11.40
C ASN A 11 -14.95 18.87 10.69
N LEU A 12 -14.49 17.61 10.58
CA LEU A 12 -15.21 16.48 9.99
C LEU A 12 -15.12 15.29 10.95
N PRO A 13 -16.10 14.37 10.93
CA PRO A 13 -16.02 13.16 11.74
C PRO A 13 -14.79 12.32 11.39
N LEU A 14 -13.85 12.22 12.31
CA LEU A 14 -12.67 11.35 12.15
C LEU A 14 -13.10 9.90 12.36
N LEU A 15 -13.04 9.09 11.30
CA LEU A 15 -13.36 7.67 11.35
C LEU A 15 -12.19 6.85 11.92
N ALA A 16 -10.97 7.13 11.44
CA ALA A 16 -9.77 6.41 11.86
C ALA A 16 -8.50 7.25 11.68
N ARG A 17 -7.51 6.98 12.51
CA ARG A 17 -6.14 7.45 12.34
C ARG A 17 -5.19 6.27 12.32
N GLY A 18 -4.73 5.92 11.12
CA GLY A 18 -3.80 4.84 10.90
C GLY A 18 -2.33 5.26 11.07
N LYS A 19 -1.41 4.36 10.76
CA LYS A 19 0.03 4.59 10.84
C LYS A 19 0.49 5.75 9.94
N VAL A 20 -0.16 5.94 8.77
CA VAL A 20 0.23 6.94 7.76
C VAL A 20 -0.94 7.73 7.17
N ARG A 21 -2.19 7.40 7.48
CA ARG A 21 -3.40 8.06 6.96
C ARG A 21 -4.34 8.47 8.05
N ASP A 22 -5.04 9.59 7.83
CA ASP A 22 -6.20 10.02 8.60
C ASP A 22 -7.44 9.88 7.69
N ILE A 23 -8.51 9.28 8.18
CA ILE A 23 -9.71 8.96 7.41
C ILE A 23 -10.90 9.64 8.04
N TYR A 24 -11.61 10.46 7.26
CA TYR A 24 -12.81 11.18 7.68
C TYR A 24 -14.05 10.62 7.00
N ASP A 25 -15.14 10.54 7.77
CA ASP A 25 -16.44 10.05 7.30
C ASP A 25 -17.25 11.19 6.66
N LEU A 26 -17.68 11.00 5.43
CA LEU A 26 -18.54 11.91 4.67
C LEU A 26 -19.89 11.26 4.31
N GLY A 27 -20.35 10.29 5.10
CA GLY A 27 -21.58 9.52 4.81
C GLY A 27 -21.31 8.37 3.86
N ASP A 28 -21.68 8.52 2.59
CA ASP A 28 -21.47 7.49 1.55
C ASP A 28 -20.02 7.45 1.02
N ASN A 29 -19.25 8.48 1.34
CA ASN A 29 -17.87 8.62 0.93
C ASN A 29 -16.93 8.74 2.14
N LEU A 30 -15.64 8.58 1.87
CA LEU A 30 -14.56 8.87 2.82
C LEU A 30 -13.60 9.88 2.21
N LEU A 31 -13.05 10.77 3.04
CA LEU A 31 -11.88 11.56 2.71
C LEU A 31 -10.67 10.90 3.35
N ILE A 32 -9.76 10.37 2.54
CA ILE A 32 -8.50 9.76 2.99
C ILE A 32 -7.38 10.77 2.81
N VAL A 33 -6.74 11.16 3.92
CA VAL A 33 -5.60 12.08 3.95
C VAL A 33 -4.34 11.29 4.22
N ALA A 34 -3.45 11.18 3.25
CA ALA A 34 -2.13 10.61 3.44
C ALA A 34 -1.20 11.66 4.07
N THR A 35 -0.66 11.34 5.23
CA THR A 35 0.29 12.19 5.95
C THR A 35 1.73 11.85 5.57
N ASP A 36 2.67 12.66 6.03
CA ASP A 36 4.10 12.42 5.84
C ASP A 36 4.71 11.51 6.92
N ARG A 37 3.85 10.93 7.81
CA ARG A 37 4.29 9.90 8.76
C ARG A 37 4.90 8.72 8.03
N ILE A 38 5.96 8.15 8.60
CA ILE A 38 6.53 6.88 8.15
C ILE A 38 6.53 5.89 9.31
N SER A 39 6.27 4.63 9.01
CA SER A 39 6.34 3.55 9.98
C SER A 39 7.34 2.50 9.51
N ALA A 40 8.11 1.95 10.44
CA ALA A 40 8.98 0.81 10.21
C ALA A 40 8.82 -0.17 11.38
N PHE A 41 8.82 -1.48 11.09
CA PHE A 41 8.63 -2.54 12.10
C PHE A 41 7.38 -2.30 12.96
N ASP A 42 6.28 -1.88 12.36
CA ASP A 42 4.99 -1.53 12.97
C ASP A 42 4.98 -0.33 13.91
N VAL A 43 6.08 0.38 14.07
CA VAL A 43 6.19 1.59 14.87
C VAL A 43 6.21 2.82 13.98
N VAL A 44 5.38 3.82 14.31
CA VAL A 44 5.39 5.14 13.65
C VAL A 44 6.58 5.94 14.19
N LEU A 45 7.41 6.45 13.26
CA LEU A 45 8.57 7.25 13.60
C LEU A 45 8.16 8.71 13.90
N PRO A 46 8.87 9.42 14.80
CA PRO A 46 8.53 10.81 15.12
C PRO A 46 8.81 11.78 13.97
N THR A 47 9.74 11.42 13.08
CA THR A 47 10.17 12.24 11.94
C THR A 47 9.33 11.92 10.71
N GLY A 48 8.72 12.93 10.08
CA GLY A 48 8.01 12.78 8.82
C GLY A 48 8.93 12.87 7.60
N ILE A 49 8.50 12.27 6.49
CA ILE A 49 9.21 12.30 5.21
C ILE A 49 8.50 13.31 4.28
N PRO A 50 9.15 14.42 3.88
CA PRO A 50 8.56 15.42 2.99
C PRO A 50 8.00 14.81 1.70
N ASP A 51 6.83 15.28 1.27
CA ASP A 51 6.11 14.84 0.06
C ASP A 51 5.57 13.41 0.08
N LYS A 52 5.87 12.61 1.11
CA LYS A 52 5.45 11.21 1.17
C LYS A 52 3.93 11.04 0.98
N GLY A 53 3.13 11.86 1.69
CA GLY A 53 1.68 11.81 1.56
C GLY A 53 1.20 12.16 0.16
N LEU A 54 1.83 13.14 -0.51
CA LEU A 54 1.54 13.50 -1.90
C LEU A 54 1.81 12.33 -2.84
N VAL A 55 2.98 11.70 -2.71
CA VAL A 55 3.37 10.54 -3.53
C VAL A 55 2.40 9.38 -3.35
N LEU A 56 2.07 9.02 -2.12
CA LEU A 56 1.18 7.89 -1.84
C LEU A 56 -0.20 8.08 -2.44
N THR A 57 -0.80 9.26 -2.26
CA THR A 57 -2.13 9.55 -2.80
C THR A 57 -2.14 9.55 -4.31
N GLN A 58 -1.23 10.31 -4.93
CA GLN A 58 -1.25 10.49 -6.39
C GLN A 58 -0.78 9.26 -7.14
N LEU A 59 0.10 8.47 -6.56
CA LEU A 59 0.48 7.18 -7.15
C LEU A 59 -0.64 6.14 -7.02
N SER A 60 -1.36 6.11 -5.89
CA SER A 60 -2.55 5.26 -5.75
C SER A 60 -3.62 5.64 -6.77
N ALA A 61 -3.91 6.94 -6.91
CA ALA A 61 -4.87 7.44 -7.89
C ALA A 61 -4.49 7.05 -9.32
N PHE A 62 -3.22 7.23 -9.69
CA PHE A 62 -2.69 6.80 -10.99
C PHE A 62 -2.96 5.31 -11.25
N TRP A 63 -2.69 4.44 -10.27
CA TRP A 63 -2.93 3.01 -10.43
C TRP A 63 -4.41 2.65 -10.43
N PHE A 64 -5.25 3.30 -9.61
CA PHE A 64 -6.69 3.08 -9.62
C PHE A 64 -7.32 3.44 -10.98
N GLU A 65 -6.88 4.54 -11.61
CA GLU A 65 -7.29 4.91 -12.95
C GLU A 65 -6.83 3.88 -13.99
N LEU A 66 -5.54 3.51 -13.96
CA LEU A 66 -4.93 2.65 -14.96
C LEU A 66 -5.41 1.19 -14.89
N THR A 67 -5.82 0.72 -13.71
CA THR A 67 -6.30 -0.65 -13.48
C THR A 67 -7.82 -0.75 -13.32
N GLY A 68 -8.56 0.34 -13.53
CA GLY A 68 -10.01 0.38 -13.34
C GLY A 68 -10.79 -0.62 -14.17
N ASP A 69 -10.34 -0.88 -15.40
CA ASP A 69 -10.93 -1.88 -16.29
C ASP A 69 -10.57 -3.34 -15.91
N ILE A 70 -9.53 -3.53 -15.09
CA ILE A 70 -9.09 -4.84 -14.60
C ILE A 70 -9.81 -5.19 -13.30
N VAL A 71 -9.87 -4.23 -12.37
CA VAL A 71 -10.48 -4.41 -11.05
C VAL A 71 -11.19 -3.12 -10.63
N PRO A 72 -12.49 -3.19 -10.33
CA PRO A 72 -13.20 -2.03 -9.80
C PRO A 72 -12.59 -1.60 -8.46
N ASN A 73 -12.63 -0.30 -8.20
CA ASN A 73 -12.02 0.28 -7.01
C ASN A 73 -12.88 1.39 -6.41
N HIS A 74 -12.50 1.85 -5.23
CA HIS A 74 -13.24 2.85 -4.47
C HIS A 74 -12.91 4.30 -4.85
N PHE A 75 -11.90 4.54 -5.68
CA PHE A 75 -11.40 5.87 -5.99
C PHE A 75 -12.43 6.71 -6.75
N LEU A 76 -12.58 7.97 -6.36
CA LEU A 76 -13.42 8.96 -7.05
C LEU A 76 -12.56 10.09 -7.63
N GLN A 77 -11.75 10.74 -6.79
CA GLN A 77 -10.85 11.81 -7.25
C GLN A 77 -9.74 12.11 -6.24
N VAL A 78 -8.61 12.64 -6.71
CA VAL A 78 -7.65 13.36 -5.88
C VAL A 78 -8.22 14.74 -5.57
N VAL A 79 -8.01 15.22 -4.35
CA VAL A 79 -8.32 16.60 -3.97
C VAL A 79 -7.25 17.52 -4.58
N ASP A 80 -7.58 18.19 -5.66
CA ASP A 80 -6.71 19.12 -6.40
C ASP A 80 -7.02 20.60 -6.18
N SER A 81 -8.10 20.89 -5.44
CA SER A 81 -8.57 22.23 -5.09
C SER A 81 -9.14 22.25 -3.66
N PRO A 82 -9.29 23.43 -3.02
CA PRO A 82 -9.88 23.54 -1.69
C PRO A 82 -11.35 23.06 -1.61
N ARG A 83 -12.08 23.16 -2.72
CA ARG A 83 -13.49 22.77 -2.79
C ARG A 83 -13.63 21.29 -3.11
N VAL A 84 -14.25 20.55 -2.20
CA VAL A 84 -14.51 19.10 -2.34
C VAL A 84 -16.00 18.83 -2.24
N PRO A 85 -16.59 18.05 -3.15
CA PRO A 85 -17.99 17.68 -3.07
C PRO A 85 -18.32 17.02 -1.72
N GLY A 86 -19.41 17.46 -1.07
CA GLY A 86 -19.84 16.94 0.23
C GLY A 86 -19.11 17.54 1.44
N ILE A 87 -18.25 18.56 1.24
CA ILE A 87 -17.60 19.30 2.33
C ILE A 87 -18.00 20.78 2.22
N ASP A 88 -18.64 21.33 3.27
CA ASP A 88 -19.17 22.70 3.25
C ASP A 88 -18.07 23.77 3.30
N ALA A 89 -16.94 23.46 3.92
CA ALA A 89 -15.81 24.39 4.08
C ALA A 89 -14.67 24.09 3.11
N ASP A 90 -13.90 25.14 2.76
CA ASP A 90 -12.67 24.96 1.99
C ASP A 90 -11.64 24.15 2.80
N LEU A 91 -11.04 23.15 2.16
CA LEU A 91 -9.94 22.42 2.76
C LEU A 91 -8.66 23.27 2.83
N PRO A 92 -7.85 23.08 3.89
CA PRO A 92 -6.52 23.68 3.98
C PRO A 92 -5.63 23.29 2.76
N ARG A 93 -4.84 24.25 2.29
CA ARG A 93 -3.97 24.04 1.12
C ARG A 93 -3.02 22.86 1.27
N GLU A 94 -2.50 22.63 2.49
CA GLU A 94 -1.61 21.51 2.77
C GLU A 94 -2.24 20.13 2.54
N LEU A 95 -3.57 20.02 2.39
CA LEU A 95 -4.29 18.78 2.09
C LEU A 95 -4.48 18.52 0.60
N ILE A 96 -4.22 19.51 -0.24
CA ILE A 96 -4.31 19.38 -1.70
C ILE A 96 -3.21 18.44 -2.19
N GLY A 97 -3.56 17.54 -3.10
CA GLY A 97 -2.67 16.55 -3.70
C GLY A 97 -2.34 15.34 -2.80
N ARG A 98 -2.62 15.42 -1.47
CA ARG A 98 -2.40 14.31 -0.53
C ARG A 98 -3.68 13.71 0.04
N SER A 99 -4.81 14.20 -0.41
CA SER A 99 -6.12 13.69 -0.03
C SER A 99 -6.84 13.12 -1.24
N MET A 100 -7.63 12.08 -1.04
CA MET A 100 -8.52 11.52 -2.05
C MET A 100 -9.91 11.29 -1.49
N LEU A 101 -10.90 11.54 -2.32
CA LEU A 101 -12.28 11.18 -2.08
C LEU A 101 -12.51 9.77 -2.62
N VAL A 102 -13.11 8.90 -1.81
CA VAL A 102 -13.36 7.50 -2.16
C VAL A 102 -14.76 7.07 -1.72
N ARG A 103 -15.33 6.06 -2.37
CA ARG A 103 -16.57 5.42 -1.93
C ARG A 103 -16.33 4.64 -0.64
N LYS A 104 -17.29 4.73 0.28
CA LYS A 104 -17.30 3.93 1.50
C LYS A 104 -17.75 2.51 1.18
N ALA A 105 -17.02 1.51 1.68
CA ALA A 105 -17.30 0.09 1.43
C ALA A 105 -16.96 -0.76 2.66
N GLY A 106 -17.55 -1.94 2.77
CA GLY A 106 -17.32 -2.86 3.87
C GLY A 106 -16.02 -3.63 3.70
N ARG A 107 -14.97 -3.31 4.47
CA ARG A 107 -13.63 -3.91 4.36
C ARG A 107 -13.67 -5.44 4.56
N ILE A 108 -12.90 -6.16 3.77
CA ILE A 108 -12.55 -7.57 3.99
C ILE A 108 -11.28 -7.62 4.84
N ASP A 109 -11.34 -8.25 6.02
CA ASP A 109 -10.24 -8.26 6.99
C ASP A 109 -9.13 -9.25 6.64
N VAL A 110 -8.61 -9.11 5.42
CA VAL A 110 -7.49 -9.87 4.86
C VAL A 110 -6.55 -8.91 4.14
N GLU A 111 -5.25 -9.01 4.40
CA GLU A 111 -4.24 -8.37 3.59
C GLU A 111 -3.84 -9.31 2.45
N CYS A 112 -4.09 -8.87 1.23
CA CYS A 112 -3.88 -9.65 0.02
C CYS A 112 -2.47 -9.42 -0.53
N VAL A 113 -1.49 -10.18 -0.04
CA VAL A 113 -0.10 -10.06 -0.47
C VAL A 113 0.14 -10.91 -1.71
N VAL A 114 0.74 -10.32 -2.74
CA VAL A 114 1.22 -11.02 -3.94
C VAL A 114 2.74 -10.88 -4.02
N ARG A 115 3.42 -12.00 -4.28
CA ARG A 115 4.88 -12.05 -4.42
C ARG A 115 5.26 -12.56 -5.80
N GLY A 116 6.03 -11.77 -6.53
CA GLY A 116 6.71 -12.21 -7.76
C GLY A 116 8.18 -12.57 -7.52
N TYR A 117 8.70 -12.21 -6.34
CA TYR A 117 10.06 -12.49 -5.90
C TYR A 117 10.03 -13.02 -4.47
N ILE A 118 10.94 -13.95 -4.16
CA ILE A 118 11.03 -14.52 -2.81
C ILE A 118 11.94 -13.66 -1.92
N THR A 119 11.34 -12.80 -1.10
CA THR A 119 12.05 -11.84 -0.25
C THR A 119 11.31 -11.55 1.05
N GLY A 120 11.95 -10.87 1.99
CA GLY A 120 11.37 -10.44 3.26
C GLY A 120 10.82 -11.59 4.11
N SER A 121 9.58 -11.48 4.61
CA SER A 121 8.95 -12.54 5.39
C SER A 121 8.79 -13.84 4.59
N GLY A 122 8.42 -13.73 3.30
CA GLY A 122 8.29 -14.91 2.44
C GLY A 122 9.59 -15.68 2.27
N TRP A 123 10.74 -15.00 2.19
CA TRP A 123 12.05 -15.66 2.20
C TRP A 123 12.34 -16.39 3.51
N LYS A 124 12.02 -15.76 4.65
CA LYS A 124 12.19 -16.41 5.97
C LYS A 124 11.31 -17.64 6.14
N ASP A 125 10.06 -17.57 5.65
CA ASP A 125 9.15 -18.72 5.69
C ASP A 125 9.65 -19.86 4.80
N TYR A 126 10.08 -19.54 3.57
CA TYR A 126 10.66 -20.50 2.65
C TYR A 126 11.92 -21.18 3.24
N GLN A 127 12.83 -20.43 3.85
CA GLN A 127 14.01 -21.01 4.49
C GLN A 127 13.65 -21.98 5.62
N ARG A 128 12.56 -21.72 6.33
CA ARG A 128 12.12 -22.54 7.46
C ARG A 128 11.43 -23.85 7.04
N SER A 129 10.59 -23.79 6.00
CA SER A 129 9.67 -24.89 5.67
C SER A 129 9.65 -25.28 4.18
N GLY A 130 10.30 -24.55 3.30
CA GLY A 130 10.15 -24.73 1.85
C GLY A 130 8.82 -24.20 1.29
N GLU A 131 8.00 -23.58 2.13
CA GLU A 131 6.64 -23.12 1.79
C GLU A 131 6.41 -21.67 2.20
N VAL A 132 5.45 -21.00 1.53
CA VAL A 132 4.93 -19.68 1.91
C VAL A 132 3.41 -19.70 1.89
N SER A 133 2.75 -19.40 3.01
CA SER A 133 1.27 -19.46 3.15
C SER A 133 0.66 -20.79 2.68
N GLY A 134 1.35 -21.92 2.92
CA GLY A 134 0.93 -23.27 2.49
C GLY A 134 1.19 -23.59 1.01
N ILE A 135 1.92 -22.73 0.29
CA ILE A 135 2.34 -22.98 -1.10
C ILE A 135 3.76 -23.51 -1.08
N ALA A 136 3.94 -24.77 -1.46
CA ALA A 136 5.26 -25.37 -1.63
C ALA A 136 6.00 -24.74 -2.81
N LEU A 137 7.25 -24.35 -2.60
CA LEU A 137 8.09 -23.73 -3.63
C LEU A 137 9.24 -24.68 -4.06
N PRO A 138 9.79 -24.49 -5.26
CA PRO A 138 10.93 -25.27 -5.72
C PRO A 138 12.11 -25.20 -4.75
N PRO A 139 12.90 -26.29 -4.60
CA PRO A 139 14.10 -26.26 -3.76
C PRO A 139 15.19 -25.36 -4.34
N ASN A 140 16.10 -24.91 -3.47
CA ASN A 140 17.29 -24.13 -3.83
C ASN A 140 17.02 -22.74 -4.42
N LEU A 141 15.87 -22.13 -4.13
CA LEU A 141 15.65 -20.72 -4.42
C LEU A 141 16.65 -19.85 -3.65
N LYS A 142 17.06 -18.75 -4.25
CA LYS A 142 17.92 -17.75 -3.63
C LYS A 142 17.10 -16.56 -3.15
N GLU A 143 17.58 -15.85 -2.15
CA GLU A 143 16.93 -14.61 -1.72
C GLU A 143 16.77 -13.63 -2.87
N SER A 144 15.64 -12.95 -2.93
CA SER A 144 15.26 -12.03 -4.01
C SER A 144 15.18 -12.65 -5.40
N GLN A 145 15.13 -13.98 -5.51
CA GLN A 145 14.93 -14.64 -6.81
C GLN A 145 13.51 -14.43 -7.32
N GLU A 146 13.39 -14.16 -8.63
CA GLU A 146 12.09 -14.10 -9.33
C GLU A 146 11.44 -15.48 -9.31
N LEU A 147 10.17 -15.53 -8.96
CA LEU A 147 9.35 -16.74 -9.02
C LEU A 147 8.85 -16.95 -10.45
N PHE A 148 8.72 -18.21 -10.86
CA PHE A 148 8.20 -18.54 -12.18
C PHE A 148 6.81 -17.95 -12.42
N GLU A 149 5.94 -18.03 -11.41
CA GLU A 149 4.63 -17.38 -11.38
C GLU A 149 4.48 -16.62 -10.05
N PRO A 150 3.82 -15.45 -10.07
CA PRO A 150 3.47 -14.76 -8.84
C PRO A 150 2.55 -15.60 -7.96
N ILE A 151 2.80 -15.59 -6.66
CA ILE A 151 2.02 -16.34 -5.67
C ILE A 151 1.20 -15.39 -4.78
N PHE A 152 -0.01 -15.84 -4.41
CA PHE A 152 -0.89 -15.16 -3.46
C PHE A 152 -0.63 -15.68 -2.05
N THR A 153 -0.10 -14.85 -1.18
CA THR A 153 0.35 -15.17 0.17
C THR A 153 -0.31 -14.27 1.20
N PRO A 154 -1.62 -14.44 1.47
CA PRO A 154 -2.38 -13.53 2.31
C PRO A 154 -1.93 -13.56 3.76
N THR A 155 -2.24 -12.45 4.49
CA THR A 155 -2.07 -12.35 5.94
C THR A 155 -3.38 -11.90 6.58
N THR A 156 -3.53 -12.14 7.88
CA THR A 156 -4.59 -11.49 8.65
C THR A 156 -4.37 -9.99 8.65
N LYS A 157 -5.42 -9.23 8.86
CA LYS A 157 -5.33 -7.82 9.23
C LYS A 157 -5.55 -7.71 10.74
N ALA A 158 -4.44 -7.75 11.49
CA ALA A 158 -4.50 -7.69 12.95
C ALA A 158 -4.88 -6.27 13.41
N GLU A 159 -5.85 -6.15 14.31
CA GLU A 159 -6.14 -4.89 15.00
C GLU A 159 -5.02 -4.53 16.00
N THR A 160 -4.40 -5.54 16.58
CA THR A 160 -3.26 -5.41 17.51
C THR A 160 -2.21 -6.49 17.22
N GLY A 161 -0.92 -6.12 17.30
CA GLY A 161 0.19 -7.04 17.03
C GLY A 161 0.64 -7.04 15.56
N HIS A 162 1.13 -8.18 15.09
CA HIS A 162 1.63 -8.36 13.74
C HIS A 162 0.66 -9.17 12.88
N ASP A 163 0.58 -8.84 11.59
CA ASP A 163 -0.16 -9.62 10.62
C ASP A 163 0.48 -11.02 10.48
N LEU A 164 -0.35 -12.06 10.55
CA LEU A 164 0.09 -13.45 10.49
C LEU A 164 -0.18 -14.04 9.12
N PRO A 165 0.77 -14.79 8.52
CA PRO A 165 0.52 -15.54 7.30
C PRO A 165 -0.65 -16.50 7.46
N ILE A 166 -1.56 -16.50 6.48
CA ILE A 166 -2.70 -17.42 6.42
C ILE A 166 -2.72 -18.13 5.06
N THR A 167 -3.43 -19.27 5.03
CA THR A 167 -3.64 -20.02 3.79
C THR A 167 -4.83 -19.45 3.01
N TYR A 168 -4.96 -19.81 1.73
CA TYR A 168 -6.16 -19.50 0.93
C TYR A 168 -7.44 -20.05 1.60
N GLN A 169 -7.37 -21.25 2.18
CA GLN A 169 -8.52 -21.83 2.90
C GLN A 169 -8.98 -20.91 4.04
N ARG A 170 -8.05 -20.31 4.77
CA ARG A 170 -8.40 -19.38 5.85
C ARG A 170 -9.05 -18.10 5.29
N VAL A 171 -8.62 -17.63 4.13
CA VAL A 171 -9.30 -16.49 3.44
C VAL A 171 -10.74 -16.87 3.08
N ALA A 172 -10.98 -18.10 2.60
CA ALA A 172 -12.32 -18.58 2.27
C ALA A 172 -13.23 -18.66 3.51
N GLU A 173 -12.70 -19.01 4.67
CA GLU A 173 -13.44 -18.97 5.94
C GLU A 173 -13.82 -17.54 6.36
N LEU A 174 -12.96 -16.54 6.08
CA LEU A 174 -13.16 -15.13 6.46
C LEU A 174 -14.07 -14.38 5.48
N ALA A 175 -13.91 -14.59 4.17
CA ALA A 175 -14.54 -13.82 3.10
C ALA A 175 -15.57 -14.64 2.29
N GLY A 176 -15.78 -15.90 2.63
CA GLY A 176 -16.51 -16.84 1.79
C GLY A 176 -15.71 -17.26 0.54
N GLU A 177 -16.06 -18.38 -0.07
CA GLU A 177 -15.36 -18.92 -1.28
C GLU A 177 -15.34 -17.91 -2.44
N ARG A 178 -16.47 -17.23 -2.68
CA ARG A 178 -16.58 -16.21 -3.73
C ARG A 178 -15.64 -15.04 -3.46
N GLY A 179 -15.63 -14.50 -2.22
CA GLY A 179 -14.74 -13.43 -1.81
C GLY A 179 -13.27 -13.81 -1.91
N ALA A 180 -12.90 -14.97 -1.39
CA ALA A 180 -11.53 -15.49 -1.43
C ALA A 180 -11.02 -15.64 -2.87
N ASN A 181 -11.84 -16.21 -3.76
CA ASN A 181 -11.47 -16.34 -5.17
C ASN A 181 -11.35 -14.97 -5.84
N ALA A 182 -12.27 -14.05 -5.57
CA ALA A 182 -12.25 -12.70 -6.13
C ALA A 182 -10.99 -11.93 -5.71
N VAL A 183 -10.68 -11.85 -4.40
CA VAL A 183 -9.49 -11.13 -3.93
C VAL A 183 -8.20 -11.74 -4.45
N ARG A 184 -8.11 -13.08 -4.53
CA ARG A 184 -6.94 -13.77 -5.09
C ARG A 184 -6.73 -13.44 -6.57
N LEU A 185 -7.76 -13.61 -7.40
CA LEU A 185 -7.66 -13.38 -8.85
C LEU A 185 -7.37 -11.91 -9.17
N ARG A 186 -8.06 -10.98 -8.49
CA ARG A 186 -7.90 -9.54 -8.67
C ARG A 186 -6.51 -9.07 -8.22
N SER A 187 -6.00 -9.55 -7.09
CA SER A 187 -4.64 -9.24 -6.62
C SER A 187 -3.59 -9.69 -7.62
N LEU A 188 -3.70 -10.93 -8.14
CA LEU A 188 -2.76 -11.45 -9.13
C LEU A 188 -2.85 -10.68 -10.47
N ALA A 189 -4.06 -10.28 -10.90
CA ALA A 189 -4.25 -9.52 -12.14
C ALA A 189 -3.61 -8.13 -12.05
N ILE A 190 -3.90 -7.36 -10.97
CA ILE A 190 -3.29 -6.04 -10.74
C ILE A 190 -1.77 -6.17 -10.63
N TYR A 191 -1.28 -7.16 -9.87
CA TYR A 191 0.16 -7.36 -9.71
C TYR A 191 0.86 -7.62 -11.04
N ARG A 192 0.34 -8.54 -11.88
CA ARG A 192 0.94 -8.85 -13.19
C ARG A 192 0.99 -7.60 -14.08
N TYR A 193 -0.13 -6.89 -14.16
CA TYR A 193 -0.19 -5.65 -14.95
C TYR A 193 0.81 -4.60 -14.44
N GLY A 194 0.80 -4.33 -13.13
CA GLY A 194 1.69 -3.35 -12.50
C GLY A 194 3.17 -3.73 -12.60
N ARG A 195 3.49 -5.03 -12.43
CA ARG A 195 4.85 -5.57 -12.60
C ARG A 195 5.39 -5.28 -14.01
N ASP A 196 4.61 -5.59 -15.02
CA ASP A 196 5.03 -5.45 -16.42
C ASP A 196 5.17 -3.97 -16.78
N TYR A 197 4.21 -3.15 -16.40
CA TYR A 197 4.25 -1.70 -16.57
C TYR A 197 5.45 -1.03 -15.88
N ALA A 198 5.73 -1.40 -14.62
CA ALA A 198 6.84 -0.85 -13.85
C ALA A 198 8.20 -1.29 -14.39
N ARG A 199 8.30 -2.55 -14.87
CA ARG A 199 9.54 -3.09 -15.44
C ARG A 199 10.00 -2.31 -16.67
N GLU A 200 9.08 -1.89 -17.55
CA GLU A 200 9.38 -1.01 -18.69
C GLU A 200 9.92 0.36 -18.28
N ARG A 201 9.68 0.77 -17.02
CA ARG A 201 10.14 2.04 -16.44
C ARG A 201 11.31 1.88 -15.47
N GLY A 202 11.99 0.72 -15.55
CA GLY A 202 13.19 0.44 -14.76
C GLY A 202 12.92 0.15 -13.28
N ILE A 203 11.66 -0.22 -12.92
CA ILE A 203 11.28 -0.59 -11.55
C ILE A 203 10.78 -2.04 -11.53
N ILE A 204 11.34 -2.84 -10.62
CA ILE A 204 10.82 -4.16 -10.27
C ILE A 204 9.89 -3.99 -9.06
N ILE A 205 8.64 -4.44 -9.19
CA ILE A 205 7.73 -4.63 -8.06
C ILE A 205 7.92 -6.06 -7.56
N ALA A 206 8.64 -6.22 -6.45
CA ALA A 206 8.98 -7.55 -5.95
C ALA A 206 7.80 -8.23 -5.26
N ASP A 207 7.08 -7.52 -4.45
CA ASP A 207 5.82 -7.90 -3.83
C ASP A 207 4.97 -6.66 -3.58
N THR A 208 3.71 -6.91 -3.30
CA THR A 208 2.75 -5.85 -2.96
C THR A 208 1.66 -6.40 -2.05
N LYS A 209 0.99 -5.50 -1.35
CA LYS A 209 -0.13 -5.77 -0.46
C LYS A 209 -1.33 -4.95 -0.92
N PHE A 210 -2.47 -5.61 -1.11
CA PHE A 210 -3.74 -4.99 -1.45
C PHE A 210 -4.76 -5.19 -0.33
N GLU A 211 -5.73 -4.29 -0.27
CA GLU A 211 -6.92 -4.41 0.56
C GLU A 211 -8.17 -4.35 -0.32
N PHE A 212 -9.17 -5.13 0.05
CA PHE A 212 -10.44 -5.20 -0.66
C PHE A 212 -11.62 -4.97 0.26
N ALA A 213 -12.74 -4.60 -0.34
CA ALA A 213 -14.01 -4.39 0.35
C ALA A 213 -15.18 -4.92 -0.47
N TRP A 214 -16.28 -5.17 0.21
CA TRP A 214 -17.57 -5.38 -0.38
C TRP A 214 -18.25 -4.01 -0.62
N LEU A 215 -18.55 -3.71 -1.87
CA LEU A 215 -19.37 -2.56 -2.24
C LEU A 215 -20.82 -3.04 -2.39
N ARG A 216 -21.70 -2.54 -1.53
CA ARG A 216 -23.14 -2.81 -1.64
C ARG A 216 -23.74 -1.98 -2.77
N SER A 217 -24.49 -2.61 -3.65
CA SER A 217 -25.29 -1.92 -4.65
C SER A 217 -26.62 -1.47 -4.02
N GLU A 218 -26.95 -0.18 -4.12
CA GLU A 218 -28.25 0.35 -3.64
C GLU A 218 -29.43 -0.31 -4.36
N ALA A 219 -29.28 -0.62 -5.66
CA ALA A 219 -30.29 -1.26 -6.47
C ALA A 219 -30.52 -2.73 -6.08
N GLU A 220 -29.56 -3.37 -5.46
CA GLU A 220 -29.54 -4.81 -5.17
C GLU A 220 -29.89 -5.12 -3.71
N SER A 221 -29.84 -4.12 -2.81
CA SER A 221 -30.29 -4.27 -1.42
C SER A 221 -31.76 -4.72 -1.30
N ALA A 222 -32.59 -4.41 -2.30
CA ALA A 222 -34.00 -4.80 -2.35
C ALA A 222 -34.26 -6.15 -3.05
N SER A 223 -33.30 -6.69 -3.82
CA SER A 223 -33.47 -7.88 -4.67
C SER A 223 -32.53 -9.04 -4.36
N GLY A 224 -31.67 -8.91 -3.31
CA GLY A 224 -30.69 -9.96 -2.95
C GLY A 224 -29.53 -10.09 -3.92
N GLY A 225 -29.18 -9.02 -4.63
CA GLY A 225 -28.03 -8.98 -5.53
C GLY A 225 -26.69 -9.14 -4.79
N ASP A 226 -25.71 -9.59 -5.54
CA ASP A 226 -24.38 -9.93 -5.02
C ASP A 226 -23.53 -8.68 -4.82
N ASP A 227 -23.06 -8.44 -3.60
CA ASP A 227 -22.05 -7.40 -3.31
C ASP A 227 -20.82 -7.57 -4.22
N GLU A 228 -20.29 -6.46 -4.73
CA GLU A 228 -19.09 -6.45 -5.57
C GLU A 228 -17.83 -6.31 -4.72
N VAL A 229 -16.82 -7.15 -4.98
CA VAL A 229 -15.48 -6.99 -4.36
C VAL A 229 -14.72 -5.90 -5.08
N ILE A 230 -14.32 -4.84 -4.42
CA ILE A 230 -13.56 -3.73 -4.99
C ILE A 230 -12.21 -3.55 -4.29
N LEU A 231 -11.22 -3.00 -5.02
CA LEU A 231 -9.94 -2.60 -4.44
C LEU A 231 -10.11 -1.30 -3.63
N ILE A 232 -9.51 -1.26 -2.45
CA ILE A 232 -9.54 -0.10 -1.54
C ILE A 232 -8.14 0.25 -1.05
N ASP A 233 -8.05 1.31 -0.24
CA ASP A 233 -6.88 1.84 0.47
C ASP A 233 -5.83 2.42 -0.48
N GLU A 234 -4.82 1.68 -0.86
CA GLU A 234 -3.76 2.11 -1.76
C GLU A 234 -3.45 1.04 -2.82
N CYS A 235 -2.82 1.46 -3.91
CA CYS A 235 -2.45 0.55 -4.98
C CYS A 235 -0.99 0.78 -5.40
N LEU A 236 -0.16 -0.26 -5.31
CA LEU A 236 1.21 -0.31 -5.84
C LEU A 236 2.06 0.93 -5.50
N THR A 237 2.07 1.31 -4.23
CA THR A 237 2.88 2.42 -3.72
C THR A 237 4.17 1.91 -3.06
N PRO A 238 5.16 2.78 -2.80
CA PRO A 238 6.34 2.41 -2.01
C PRO A 238 6.03 2.00 -0.55
N ASP A 239 4.82 2.26 -0.07
CA ASP A 239 4.38 1.83 1.26
C ASP A 239 3.80 0.42 1.27
N SER A 240 3.05 0.06 0.23
CA SER A 240 2.43 -1.26 0.09
C SER A 240 3.30 -2.27 -0.66
N SER A 241 4.37 -1.81 -1.34
CA SER A 241 5.16 -2.64 -2.26
C SER A 241 6.66 -2.47 -2.05
N ARG A 242 7.44 -3.50 -2.42
CA ARG A 242 8.90 -3.37 -2.55
C ARG A 242 9.24 -3.01 -3.98
N PHE A 243 9.86 -1.85 -4.16
CA PHE A 243 10.31 -1.33 -5.45
C PHE A 243 11.83 -1.39 -5.54
N TRP A 244 12.35 -2.13 -6.51
CA TRP A 244 13.78 -2.24 -6.76
C TRP A 244 14.16 -1.61 -8.09
N PRO A 245 15.32 -0.95 -8.20
CA PRO A 245 15.86 -0.50 -9.47
C PRO A 245 16.26 -1.72 -10.32
N ALA A 246 15.66 -1.84 -11.52
CA ALA A 246 15.85 -3.01 -12.37
C ALA A 246 17.30 -3.18 -12.86
N ASP A 247 18.01 -2.06 -13.05
CA ASP A 247 19.41 -2.01 -13.46
C ASP A 247 20.40 -2.47 -12.38
N LYS A 248 19.96 -2.53 -11.13
CA LYS A 248 20.78 -2.95 -9.98
C LYS A 248 20.35 -4.29 -9.39
N TYR A 249 19.31 -4.89 -9.94
CA TYR A 249 18.79 -6.15 -9.44
C TYR A 249 19.78 -7.31 -9.63
N LYS A 250 19.98 -8.07 -8.55
CA LYS A 250 20.78 -9.30 -8.56
C LYS A 250 20.25 -10.28 -7.52
N SER A 251 19.77 -11.45 -7.96
CA SER A 251 19.31 -12.49 -7.06
C SER A 251 20.44 -13.03 -6.16
N GLY A 252 20.10 -13.44 -4.94
CA GLY A 252 21.04 -14.05 -3.99
C GLY A 252 21.36 -13.18 -2.77
N GLY A 253 20.57 -12.12 -2.53
CA GLY A 253 20.73 -11.24 -1.37
C GLY A 253 19.74 -10.09 -1.34
N PRO A 254 19.87 -9.17 -0.37
CA PRO A 254 19.04 -7.97 -0.28
C PRO A 254 19.22 -7.06 -1.49
N GLN A 255 18.20 -6.27 -1.80
CA GLN A 255 18.18 -5.39 -2.97
C GLN A 255 18.16 -3.91 -2.56
N PRO A 256 18.83 -3.01 -3.32
CA PRO A 256 18.57 -1.58 -3.19
C PRO A 256 17.09 -1.30 -3.50
N SER A 257 16.49 -0.27 -2.89
CA SER A 257 15.05 -0.03 -3.03
C SER A 257 14.70 1.45 -3.16
N PHE A 258 13.49 1.71 -3.67
CA PHE A 258 12.83 3.01 -3.69
C PHE A 258 11.77 3.16 -2.57
N ASP A 259 11.70 2.21 -1.66
CA ASP A 259 10.71 2.14 -0.58
C ASP A 259 11.33 2.38 0.80
N LYS A 260 10.61 1.98 1.85
CA LYS A 260 11.01 2.11 3.25
C LYS A 260 12.27 1.31 3.65
N GLN A 261 12.85 0.51 2.76
CA GLN A 261 13.99 -0.34 3.12
C GLN A 261 15.18 0.50 3.57
N TYR A 262 15.42 1.67 2.95
CA TYR A 262 16.48 2.57 3.36
C TYR A 262 16.36 3.04 4.82
N VAL A 263 15.13 3.33 5.27
CA VAL A 263 14.87 3.66 6.69
C VAL A 263 15.04 2.44 7.58
N ARG A 264 14.62 1.24 7.13
CA ARG A 264 14.80 0.00 7.89
C ARG A 264 16.27 -0.34 8.07
N ASP A 265 17.07 -0.21 7.01
CA ASP A 265 18.52 -0.46 7.03
C ASP A 265 19.19 0.48 8.06
N TYR A 266 18.88 1.78 8.02
CA TYR A 266 19.38 2.74 9.01
C TYR A 266 18.99 2.34 10.45
N LEU A 267 17.73 1.95 10.68
CA LEU A 267 17.26 1.56 12.02
C LEU A 267 17.91 0.26 12.51
N GLU A 268 18.28 -0.64 11.61
CA GLU A 268 19.06 -1.85 11.92
C GLU A 268 20.52 -1.53 12.18
N ASP A 269 21.13 -0.63 11.42
CA ASP A 269 22.52 -0.18 11.59
C ASP A 269 22.76 0.48 12.95
N ILE A 270 21.79 1.25 13.46
CA ILE A 270 21.85 1.82 14.82
C ILE A 270 21.43 0.83 15.91
N ALA A 271 21.16 -0.43 15.56
CA ALA A 271 20.73 -1.50 16.47
C ALA A 271 19.48 -1.14 17.31
N TRP A 272 18.50 -0.41 16.71
CA TRP A 272 17.25 -0.10 17.40
C TRP A 272 16.46 -1.39 17.68
N ASN A 273 15.91 -1.50 18.87
CA ASN A 273 15.20 -2.69 19.37
C ASN A 273 13.80 -2.92 18.73
N LYS A 274 13.42 -2.11 17.73
CA LYS A 274 12.12 -2.18 17.01
C LYS A 274 10.90 -1.97 17.92
N ALA A 275 11.06 -1.28 19.04
CA ALA A 275 10.01 -0.97 20.00
C ALA A 275 10.00 0.53 20.34
N PRO A 276 8.82 1.09 20.71
CA PRO A 276 8.76 2.48 21.20
C PRO A 276 9.62 2.74 22.45
N PRO A 277 10.20 3.96 22.58
CA PRO A 277 10.11 5.07 21.63
C PRO A 277 11.00 4.86 20.39
N ALA A 278 10.47 5.27 19.22
CA ALA A 278 11.28 5.24 18.00
C ALA A 278 12.28 6.42 17.97
N PRO A 279 13.47 6.23 17.37
CA PRO A 279 14.44 7.31 17.20
C PRO A 279 13.97 8.33 16.15
N GLU A 280 14.46 9.55 16.25
CA GLU A 280 14.38 10.53 15.16
C GLU A 280 15.29 10.11 13.99
N LEU A 281 14.86 10.42 12.77
CA LEU A 281 15.69 10.17 11.59
C LEU A 281 16.62 11.37 11.35
N PRO A 282 17.91 11.13 11.05
CA PRO A 282 18.83 12.19 10.63
C PRO A 282 18.35 12.87 9.33
N PRO A 283 18.66 14.17 9.13
CA PRO A 283 18.23 14.91 7.95
C PRO A 283 18.61 14.25 6.62
N GLU A 284 19.79 13.63 6.54
CA GLU A 284 20.25 12.91 5.34
C GLU A 284 19.41 11.67 5.04
N VAL A 285 18.94 10.95 6.07
CA VAL A 285 18.05 9.80 5.90
C VAL A 285 16.67 10.24 5.44
N VAL A 286 16.17 11.34 6.01
CA VAL A 286 14.89 11.96 5.63
C VAL A 286 14.90 12.39 4.17
N GLU A 287 15.91 13.19 3.76
CA GLU A 287 16.00 13.70 2.39
C GLU A 287 16.18 12.57 1.38
N ARG A 288 17.08 11.62 1.68
CA ARG A 288 17.28 10.48 0.78
C ARG A 288 16.05 9.60 0.63
N THR A 289 15.28 9.45 1.68
CA THR A 289 13.99 8.73 1.62
C THR A 289 12.99 9.50 0.78
N ALA A 290 12.86 10.82 0.99
CA ALA A 290 11.96 11.66 0.20
C ALA A 290 12.32 11.64 -1.30
N GLU A 291 13.61 11.72 -1.64
CA GLU A 291 14.10 11.58 -3.02
C GLU A 291 13.64 10.26 -3.66
N LYS A 292 13.80 9.14 -2.95
CA LYS A 292 13.40 7.81 -3.45
C LYS A 292 11.90 7.73 -3.74
N TYR A 293 11.05 8.29 -2.88
CA TYR A 293 9.60 8.33 -3.11
C TYR A 293 9.25 9.20 -4.32
N ARG A 294 9.85 10.38 -4.45
CA ARG A 294 9.66 11.26 -5.61
C ARG A 294 10.16 10.61 -6.91
N GLU A 295 11.33 9.96 -6.87
CA GLU A 295 11.90 9.26 -8.02
C GLU A 295 10.99 8.11 -8.47
N ALA A 296 10.47 7.29 -7.55
CA ALA A 296 9.53 6.23 -7.88
C ALA A 296 8.26 6.78 -8.55
N PHE A 297 7.70 7.86 -8.02
CA PHE A 297 6.54 8.53 -8.60
C PHE A 297 6.82 9.03 -10.02
N GLN A 298 7.92 9.77 -10.20
CA GLN A 298 8.30 10.34 -11.51
C GLN A 298 8.54 9.25 -12.55
N ARG A 299 9.26 8.17 -12.19
CA ARG A 299 9.52 7.06 -13.11
C ARG A 299 8.25 6.34 -13.54
N LEU A 300 7.34 6.07 -12.61
CA LEU A 300 6.10 5.33 -12.89
C LEU A 300 5.08 6.17 -13.65
N THR A 301 4.91 7.44 -13.29
CA THR A 301 3.84 8.27 -13.82
C THR A 301 4.28 9.23 -14.93
N GLY A 302 5.54 9.63 -14.96
CA GLY A 302 6.05 10.72 -15.81
C GLY A 302 5.49 12.10 -15.46
N ARG A 303 4.79 12.23 -14.32
CA ARG A 303 4.06 13.45 -13.92
C ARG A 303 4.78 14.18 -12.80
N GLU A 304 4.52 15.48 -12.69
CA GLU A 304 4.88 16.28 -11.51
C GLU A 304 3.81 16.11 -10.42
N LEU A 305 4.22 16.26 -9.15
CA LEU A 305 3.29 16.22 -8.02
C LEU A 305 2.38 17.45 -7.99
N ILE A 306 1.08 17.22 -7.87
CA ILE A 306 0.09 18.25 -7.55
C ILE A 306 0.36 18.73 -6.12
N ARG A 307 0.43 20.03 -5.92
CA ARG A 307 0.66 20.68 -4.62
C ARG A 307 -0.35 21.80 -4.40
N GLY A 308 -0.69 22.08 -3.15
CA GLY A 308 -1.58 23.19 -2.77
C GLY A 308 -0.90 24.56 -2.71
#